data_dd896ea122f3e63b060f5383fa203fb3
#
_entry.id   dd896ea122f3e63b060f5383fa203fb3
#
_cell.length_a   1.000
_cell.length_b   1.000
_cell.length_c   1.000
_cell.angle_alpha   90.00
_cell.angle_beta   90.00
_cell.angle_gamma   90.00
#
_symmetry.space_group_name_H-M   'P 1'
#
loop_
_entity.id
_entity.type
_entity.pdbx_description
1 polymer ?
#
loop_
_entity_poly.entity_id
_entity_poly.type
_entity_poly.pdbx_seq_one_letter_code
_entity_poly.pdbx_strand_id
1 'polypeptide(L)'
;MKFYTIIFCFLAISIFAQVEEVNPPKNIKTIQVFNPQTNDNTPIIRLNSGEYLFFLFDDLDAGYKRYQYSIEHRNADWTESNIFQSEFLNGVNADYARTYKNSFNTYQKYTNYQIQFPNEQMNIKLPGNYILK
;
A
#
# COMPACT_ATOMS: atom_id res chain seq x y z
N MET A 1 26.46 50.06 32.05
CA MET A 1 25.40 49.40 31.27
C MET A 1 25.95 48.07 30.77
N LYS A 2 25.45 46.95 31.28
CA LYS A 2 25.85 45.62 30.81
C LYS A 2 24.79 45.16 29.82
N PHE A 3 25.18 45.01 28.53
CA PHE A 3 24.32 44.42 27.52
C PHE A 3 24.37 42.91 27.61
N TYR A 4 23.24 42.27 27.99
CA TYR A 4 23.08 40.82 27.93
C TYR A 4 22.60 40.47 26.49
N THR A 5 23.50 39.89 25.71
CA THR A 5 23.15 39.31 24.41
C THR A 5 22.52 37.97 24.64
N ILE A 6 21.20 37.85 24.47
CA ILE A 6 20.47 36.57 24.45
C ILE A 6 20.69 35.91 23.11
N ILE A 7 21.52 34.87 23.08
CA ILE A 7 21.66 34.00 21.92
C ILE A 7 20.50 33.03 21.92
N PHE A 8 19.54 33.24 21.01
CA PHE A 8 18.43 32.33 20.77
C PHE A 8 18.93 31.20 19.85
N CYS A 9 19.34 30.08 20.44
CA CYS A 9 19.64 28.86 19.67
C CYS A 9 18.34 28.29 19.11
N PHE A 10 18.07 28.50 17.83
CA PHE A 10 17.05 27.77 17.08
C PHE A 10 17.53 26.32 16.88
N LEU A 11 17.06 25.41 17.73
CA LEU A 11 17.17 23.99 17.46
C LEU A 11 16.19 23.63 16.34
N ALA A 12 16.70 23.57 15.12
CA ALA A 12 15.98 22.98 13.98
C ALA A 12 15.87 21.47 14.21
N ILE A 13 14.75 21.03 14.75
CA ILE A 13 14.42 19.59 14.82
C ILE A 13 13.98 19.21 13.42
N SER A 14 14.90 18.61 12.68
CA SER A 14 14.58 17.97 11.40
C SER A 14 13.76 16.72 11.69
N ILE A 15 12.44 16.81 11.56
CA ILE A 15 11.54 15.66 11.59
C ILE A 15 11.71 14.97 10.24
N PHE A 16 12.58 13.96 10.18
CA PHE A 16 12.61 13.04 9.07
C PHE A 16 11.44 12.07 9.24
N ALA A 17 10.31 12.38 8.58
CA ALA A 17 9.32 11.36 8.29
C ALA A 17 9.94 10.44 7.22
N GLN A 18 10.67 9.41 7.65
CA GLN A 18 11.17 8.38 6.74
C GLN A 18 9.98 7.49 6.37
N VAL A 19 9.37 7.79 5.24
CA VAL A 19 8.58 6.79 4.51
C VAL A 19 9.61 5.81 3.97
N GLU A 20 9.59 4.56 4.43
CA GLU A 20 10.42 3.49 3.90
C GLU A 20 9.99 3.24 2.45
N GLU A 21 10.71 3.81 1.50
CA GLU A 21 10.45 3.61 0.08
C GLU A 21 10.98 2.22 -0.32
N VAL A 22 10.07 1.27 -0.43
CA VAL A 22 10.38 -0.06 -0.93
C VAL A 22 10.46 -0.01 -2.45
N ASN A 23 11.67 -0.09 -2.99
CA ASN A 23 11.87 -0.18 -4.43
C ASN A 23 11.34 -1.52 -4.95
N PRO A 24 10.38 -1.51 -5.89
CA PRO A 24 9.88 -2.75 -6.46
C PRO A 24 10.97 -3.47 -7.26
N PRO A 25 10.85 -4.79 -7.46
CA PRO A 25 11.71 -5.55 -8.36
C PRO A 25 11.76 -4.91 -9.76
N LYS A 26 12.89 -5.06 -10.46
CA LYS A 26 13.13 -4.39 -11.75
C LYS A 26 12.08 -4.67 -12.82
N ASN A 27 11.50 -5.86 -12.78
CA ASN A 27 10.45 -6.30 -13.69
C ASN A 27 9.05 -5.78 -13.32
N ILE A 28 8.84 -5.28 -12.09
CA ILE A 28 7.55 -4.75 -11.65
C ILE A 28 7.50 -3.25 -11.96
N LYS A 29 6.48 -2.84 -12.70
CA LYS A 29 6.27 -1.46 -13.13
C LYS A 29 4.80 -1.06 -13.00
N THR A 30 4.53 0.22 -13.22
CA THR A 30 3.17 0.77 -13.32
C THR A 30 2.31 0.42 -12.09
N ILE A 31 2.91 0.49 -10.89
CA ILE A 31 2.14 0.24 -9.66
C ILE A 31 1.14 1.38 -9.49
N GLN A 32 -0.14 1.03 -9.44
CA GLN A 32 -1.25 1.96 -9.31
C GLN A 32 -2.25 1.47 -8.29
N VAL A 33 -2.93 2.42 -7.67
CA VAL A 33 -4.09 2.18 -6.84
C VAL A 33 -5.27 2.93 -7.46
N PHE A 34 -6.45 2.32 -7.44
CA PHE A 34 -7.65 2.92 -7.99
C PHE A 34 -8.88 2.56 -7.13
N ASN A 35 -9.65 3.56 -6.74
CA ASN A 35 -10.93 3.37 -6.08
C ASN A 35 -12.06 3.52 -7.10
N PRO A 36 -12.75 2.43 -7.49
CA PRO A 36 -13.79 2.49 -8.51
C PRO A 36 -15.08 3.18 -8.05
N GLN A 37 -15.31 3.32 -6.73
CA GLN A 37 -16.49 3.98 -6.21
C GLN A 37 -16.36 5.51 -6.23
N THR A 38 -15.17 6.03 -5.97
CA THR A 38 -14.88 7.48 -5.99
C THR A 38 -14.26 7.94 -7.31
N ASN A 39 -13.83 6.99 -8.14
CA ASN A 39 -13.16 7.22 -9.40
C ASN A 39 -11.86 8.04 -9.25
N ASP A 40 -11.08 7.74 -8.22
CA ASP A 40 -9.80 8.39 -7.93
C ASP A 40 -8.71 7.37 -7.55
N ASN A 41 -7.47 7.85 -7.44
CA ASN A 41 -6.29 7.05 -7.10
C ASN A 41 -5.88 7.18 -5.63
N THR A 42 -6.77 7.71 -4.78
CA THR A 42 -6.50 7.85 -3.35
C THR A 42 -6.65 6.50 -2.66
N PRO A 43 -5.64 5.97 -1.96
CA PRO A 43 -5.70 4.67 -1.31
C PRO A 43 -6.44 4.74 0.03
N ILE A 44 -7.63 5.31 0.03
CA ILE A 44 -8.47 5.48 1.22
C ILE A 44 -9.82 4.85 0.95
N ILE A 45 -10.30 4.06 1.90
CA ILE A 45 -11.65 3.49 1.92
C ILE A 45 -12.30 3.75 3.27
N ARG A 46 -13.61 3.81 3.28
CA ARG A 46 -14.40 3.89 4.51
C ARG A 46 -14.69 2.49 5.04
N LEU A 47 -14.39 2.28 6.32
CA LEU A 47 -14.69 1.02 6.97
C LEU A 47 -16.20 0.71 6.93
N ASN A 48 -16.55 -0.54 6.68
CA ASN A 48 -17.93 -1.03 6.57
C ASN A 48 -18.80 -0.36 5.48
N SER A 49 -18.21 0.33 4.53
CA SER A 49 -18.94 0.96 3.41
C SER A 49 -19.15 0.04 2.21
N GLY A 50 -18.45 -1.09 2.17
CA GLY A 50 -18.37 -1.94 0.97
C GLY A 50 -17.42 -1.39 -0.10
N GLU A 51 -16.68 -0.32 0.20
CA GLU A 51 -15.64 0.20 -0.69
C GLU A 51 -14.46 -0.76 -0.77
N TYR A 52 -13.82 -0.77 -1.93
CA TYR A 52 -12.59 -1.54 -2.18
C TYR A 52 -11.68 -0.78 -3.12
N LEU A 53 -10.42 -1.17 -3.13
CA LEU A 53 -9.40 -0.64 -4.02
C LEU A 53 -8.96 -1.71 -5.00
N PHE A 54 -8.60 -1.30 -6.20
CA PHE A 54 -7.80 -2.09 -7.11
C PHE A 54 -6.34 -1.67 -6.99
N PHE A 55 -5.47 -2.66 -6.76
CA PHE A 55 -4.03 -2.53 -6.88
C PHE A 55 -3.63 -3.19 -8.19
N LEU A 56 -2.97 -2.41 -9.05
CA LEU A 56 -2.55 -2.86 -10.36
C LEU A 56 -1.03 -2.76 -10.47
N PHE A 57 -0.43 -3.70 -11.17
CA PHE A 57 0.97 -3.64 -11.53
C PHE A 57 1.25 -4.46 -12.78
N ASP A 58 2.32 -4.08 -13.49
CA ASP A 58 2.79 -4.76 -14.68
C ASP A 58 4.06 -5.56 -14.39
N ASP A 59 4.06 -6.84 -14.78
CA ASP A 59 5.26 -7.67 -14.80
C ASP A 59 5.84 -7.72 -16.22
N LEU A 60 7.00 -7.11 -16.41
CA LEU A 60 7.68 -7.01 -17.71
C LEU A 60 8.32 -8.32 -18.18
N ASP A 61 8.45 -9.32 -17.33
CA ASP A 61 8.91 -10.66 -17.77
C ASP A 61 7.84 -11.40 -18.57
N ALA A 62 6.60 -10.90 -18.51
CA ALA A 62 5.43 -11.49 -19.15
C ALA A 62 5.13 -12.96 -18.71
N GLY A 63 4.00 -13.49 -19.16
CA GLY A 63 3.54 -14.80 -18.72
C GLY A 63 2.93 -14.80 -17.33
N TYR A 64 2.26 -15.89 -16.98
CA TYR A 64 1.64 -16.03 -15.68
C TYR A 64 2.66 -16.35 -14.60
N LYS A 65 2.65 -15.56 -13.53
CA LYS A 65 3.36 -15.83 -12.27
C LYS A 65 2.39 -15.79 -11.11
N ARG A 66 2.65 -16.59 -10.10
CA ARG A 66 1.83 -16.66 -8.89
C ARG A 66 2.33 -15.65 -7.86
N TYR A 67 1.75 -14.44 -7.88
CA TYR A 67 2.03 -13.42 -6.89
C TYR A 67 1.16 -13.62 -5.66
N GLN A 68 1.78 -13.73 -4.50
CA GLN A 68 1.12 -13.75 -3.21
C GLN A 68 1.16 -12.34 -2.63
N TYR A 69 0.07 -11.93 -1.98
CA TYR A 69 0.03 -10.68 -1.23
C TYR A 69 -0.50 -10.92 0.18
N SER A 70 -0.09 -10.06 1.10
CA SER A 70 -0.54 -10.04 2.49
C SER A 70 -0.80 -8.62 2.92
N ILE A 71 -1.49 -8.46 4.06
CA ILE A 71 -1.83 -7.16 4.63
C ILE A 71 -1.28 -7.05 6.04
N GLU A 72 -0.72 -5.89 6.37
CA GLU A 72 -0.24 -5.57 7.70
C GLU A 72 -0.88 -4.27 8.20
N HIS A 73 -1.32 -4.28 9.45
CA HIS A 73 -1.79 -3.08 10.12
C HIS A 73 -0.60 -2.27 10.64
N ARG A 74 -0.68 -0.94 10.53
CA ARG A 74 0.31 0.00 11.03
C ARG A 74 -0.32 1.02 11.97
N ASN A 75 0.48 1.55 12.90
CA ASN A 75 0.10 2.67 13.74
C ASN A 75 -0.08 3.96 12.90
N ALA A 76 -0.61 5.01 13.52
CA ALA A 76 -0.83 6.30 12.83
C ALA A 76 0.47 6.93 12.27
N ASP A 77 1.60 6.63 12.87
CA ASP A 77 2.94 7.05 12.47
C ASP A 77 3.65 6.07 11.52
N TRP A 78 2.93 5.07 10.99
CA TRP A 78 3.40 3.99 10.13
C TRP A 78 4.36 2.98 10.77
N THR A 79 4.61 3.07 12.06
CA THR A 79 5.34 2.04 12.80
C THR A 79 4.54 0.73 12.87
N GLU A 80 5.22 -0.37 13.17
CA GLU A 80 4.56 -1.66 13.34
C GLU A 80 3.56 -1.62 14.49
N SER A 81 2.38 -2.15 14.26
CA SER A 81 1.38 -2.27 15.32
C SER A 81 1.50 -3.62 16.02
N ASN A 82 1.27 -3.62 17.34
CA ASN A 82 1.34 -4.83 18.19
C ASN A 82 0.00 -5.55 18.33
N ILE A 83 -0.94 -5.34 17.40
CA ILE A 83 -2.23 -6.03 17.42
C ILE A 83 -2.14 -7.34 16.63
N PHE A 84 -2.88 -8.35 17.10
CA PHE A 84 -2.94 -9.62 16.39
C PHE A 84 -3.74 -9.48 15.08
N GLN A 85 -3.37 -10.28 14.09
CA GLN A 85 -4.07 -10.30 12.80
C GLN A 85 -5.58 -10.49 12.96
N SER A 86 -6.03 -11.37 13.82
CA SER A 86 -7.46 -11.64 14.08
C SER A 86 -8.23 -10.43 14.63
N GLU A 87 -7.54 -9.39 15.11
CA GLU A 87 -8.17 -8.17 15.62
C GLU A 87 -8.49 -7.19 14.51
N PHE A 88 -7.62 -7.07 13.49
CA PHE A 88 -7.79 -6.12 12.40
C PHE A 88 -8.31 -6.73 11.09
N LEU A 89 -8.16 -8.04 10.91
CA LEU A 89 -8.51 -8.74 9.69
C LEU A 89 -9.49 -9.89 9.97
N ASN A 90 -10.51 -9.99 9.15
CA ASN A 90 -11.38 -11.16 9.07
C ASN A 90 -11.03 -11.96 7.81
N GLY A 91 -10.70 -13.24 7.99
CA GLY A 91 -10.32 -14.14 6.90
C GLY A 91 -8.83 -14.51 6.92
N VAL A 92 -8.27 -14.74 5.73
CA VAL A 92 -6.89 -15.22 5.58
C VAL A 92 -5.88 -14.08 5.62
N ASN A 93 -4.65 -14.39 6.05
CA ASN A 93 -3.56 -13.41 6.12
C ASN A 93 -2.89 -13.13 4.78
N ALA A 94 -2.96 -14.08 3.87
CA ALA A 94 -2.34 -13.96 2.56
C ALA A 94 -3.21 -14.61 1.50
N ASP A 95 -3.23 -14.04 0.31
CA ASP A 95 -3.94 -14.55 -0.85
C ASP A 95 -3.10 -14.31 -2.12
N TYR A 96 -3.61 -14.73 -3.27
CA TYR A 96 -2.90 -14.66 -4.55
C TYR A 96 -3.59 -13.70 -5.53
N ALA A 97 -2.78 -12.98 -6.31
CA ALA A 97 -3.26 -12.21 -7.44
C ALA A 97 -3.75 -13.17 -8.54
N ARG A 98 -5.07 -13.37 -8.62
CA ARG A 98 -5.70 -14.31 -9.56
C ARG A 98 -6.12 -13.65 -10.85
N THR A 99 -6.39 -12.34 -10.81
CA THR A 99 -6.82 -11.58 -11.99
C THR A 99 -5.60 -11.02 -12.71
N TYR A 100 -5.43 -11.40 -13.97
CA TYR A 100 -4.35 -10.91 -14.79
C TYR A 100 -4.76 -10.81 -16.28
N LYS A 101 -4.03 -9.99 -17.02
CA LYS A 101 -4.20 -9.80 -18.45
C LYS A 101 -2.85 -9.68 -19.13
N ASN A 102 -2.62 -10.48 -20.15
CA ASN A 102 -1.42 -10.38 -20.96
C ASN A 102 -1.53 -9.22 -21.96
N SER A 103 -0.41 -8.53 -22.19
CA SER A 103 -0.31 -7.54 -23.25
C SER A 103 -0.54 -8.18 -24.63
N PHE A 104 -1.13 -7.43 -25.54
CA PHE A 104 -1.33 -7.87 -26.90
C PHE A 104 -0.80 -6.81 -27.85
N ASN A 105 -0.03 -7.27 -28.85
CA ASN A 105 0.55 -6.42 -29.91
C ASN A 105 1.36 -5.22 -29.38
N THR A 106 2.13 -5.43 -28.29
CA THR A 106 3.03 -4.43 -27.69
C THR A 106 4.48 -4.77 -27.99
N TYR A 107 5.33 -3.73 -28.13
CA TYR A 107 6.77 -3.92 -28.32
C TYR A 107 7.41 -4.61 -27.11
N GLN A 108 7.14 -4.10 -25.90
CA GLN A 108 7.49 -4.75 -24.65
C GLN A 108 6.31 -5.59 -24.19
N LYS A 109 6.50 -6.91 -24.09
CA LYS A 109 5.50 -7.80 -23.51
C LYS A 109 5.44 -7.61 -22.00
N TYR A 110 4.25 -7.67 -21.43
CA TYR A 110 4.02 -7.62 -19.99
C TYR A 110 2.74 -8.38 -19.62
N THR A 111 2.62 -8.71 -18.35
CA THR A 111 1.37 -9.20 -17.77
C THR A 111 0.91 -8.20 -16.71
N ASN A 112 -0.27 -7.64 -16.89
CA ASN A 112 -0.91 -6.77 -15.90
C ASN A 112 -1.65 -7.62 -14.88
N TYR A 113 -1.40 -7.39 -13.60
CA TYR A 113 -2.08 -8.02 -12.48
C TYR A 113 -2.99 -7.03 -11.79
N GLN A 114 -4.11 -7.53 -11.28
CA GLN A 114 -5.07 -6.76 -10.50
C GLN A 114 -5.41 -7.49 -9.22
N ILE A 115 -5.29 -6.80 -8.09
CA ILE A 115 -5.70 -7.26 -6.77
C ILE A 115 -6.85 -6.38 -6.32
N GLN A 116 -7.95 -6.95 -5.90
CA GLN A 116 -9.02 -6.26 -5.20
C GLN A 116 -8.84 -6.42 -3.70
N PHE A 117 -8.83 -5.31 -2.97
CA PHE A 117 -8.74 -5.33 -1.51
C PHE A 117 -9.55 -4.17 -0.89
N PRO A 118 -10.34 -4.37 0.16
CA PRO A 118 -10.74 -5.65 0.76
C PRO A 118 -11.52 -6.55 -0.21
N ASN A 119 -11.59 -7.84 0.12
CA ASN A 119 -12.35 -8.83 -0.64
C ASN A 119 -13.00 -9.86 0.32
N GLU A 120 -13.70 -10.84 -0.23
CA GLU A 120 -14.41 -11.87 0.56
C GLU A 120 -13.49 -12.73 1.43
N GLN A 121 -12.21 -12.90 1.04
CA GLN A 121 -11.22 -13.71 1.74
C GLN A 121 -10.44 -12.89 2.78
N MET A 122 -10.38 -11.57 2.61
CA MET A 122 -9.58 -10.65 3.41
C MET A 122 -10.38 -9.36 3.64
N ASN A 123 -11.03 -9.23 4.79
CA ASN A 123 -11.84 -8.05 5.11
C ASN A 123 -11.31 -7.33 6.35
N ILE A 124 -11.22 -6.00 6.28
CA ILE A 124 -10.72 -5.13 7.37
C ILE A 124 -11.80 -4.96 8.44
N LYS A 125 -11.40 -5.05 9.70
CA LYS A 125 -12.28 -4.88 10.88
C LYS A 125 -12.00 -3.59 11.66
N LEU A 126 -10.76 -3.10 11.62
CA LEU A 126 -10.35 -1.91 12.36
C LEU A 126 -9.93 -0.78 11.41
N PRO A 127 -10.18 0.48 11.77
CA PRO A 127 -9.60 1.62 11.07
C PRO A 127 -8.11 1.70 11.36
N GLY A 128 -7.34 2.28 10.45
CA GLY A 128 -5.90 2.48 10.61
C GLY A 128 -5.16 2.54 9.29
N ASN A 129 -3.84 2.56 9.39
CA ASN A 129 -2.96 2.48 8.23
C ASN A 129 -2.66 1.01 7.91
N TYR A 130 -2.57 0.70 6.64
CA TYR A 130 -2.31 -0.65 6.18
C TYR A 130 -1.25 -0.67 5.09
N ILE A 131 -0.40 -1.69 5.12
CA ILE A 131 0.56 -1.98 4.05
C ILE A 131 0.13 -3.27 3.36
N LEU A 132 -0.04 -3.21 2.05
CA LEU A 132 -0.16 -4.38 1.18
C LEU A 132 1.24 -4.77 0.71
N LYS A 133 1.65 -6.00 0.98
CA LYS A 133 2.95 -6.58 0.58
C LYS A 133 2.80 -7.63 -0.49
#